data_a0513fc5ed890635e5174b39ed6d3907
#
_entry.id   a0513fc5ed890635e5174b39ed6d3907
#
_cell.length_a   1.000
_cell.length_b   1.000
_cell.length_c   1.000
_cell.angle_alpha   90.00
_cell.angle_beta   90.00
_cell.angle_gamma   90.00
#
_symmetry.space_group_name_H-M   'P 1'
#
loop_
_entity.id
_entity.type
_entity.pdbx_description
1 polymer ?
#
loop_
_entity_poly.entity_id
_entity_poly.type
_entity_poly.pdbx_seq_one_letter_code
_entity_poly.pdbx_strand_id
1 'polypeptide(L)'
;FAAGDGWEYSDTNYIILGMIIERLTGSTYYDELQRRILDPLELSNTVPSNTRRIDGLAQGYAGIDNPFRLPDAVIVDGEFAINPQFEWTGGGIASTSEDLARWAKALFEGQAFDESLLPVMLDGVAARLGPETRYGLGVIIRETPLGESWGHSGFFPGYLTEMAYFPDHGIAVAVQVNTSDFASLQMSPARMLLELAETAVEWREAP
;
A
#
# COMPACT_ATOMS: atom_id res chain seq x y z
N PHE A 1 7.15 -25.02 -1.83
CA PHE A 1 6.01 -25.86 -1.42
C PHE A 1 5.08 -26.08 -2.62
N ALA A 2 4.24 -27.15 -2.56
CA ALA A 2 3.26 -27.37 -3.60
C ALA A 2 2.11 -26.36 -3.52
N ALA A 3 1.38 -26.14 -4.62
CA ALA A 3 0.23 -25.24 -4.63
C ALA A 3 -0.82 -25.69 -3.58
N GLY A 4 -1.24 -24.76 -2.74
CA GLY A 4 -2.18 -25.02 -1.63
C GLY A 4 -1.54 -25.43 -0.30
N ASP A 5 -0.24 -25.73 -0.25
CA ASP A 5 0.44 -26.25 0.94
C ASP A 5 1.07 -25.16 1.82
N GLY A 6 0.96 -23.88 1.42
CA GLY A 6 1.57 -22.80 2.18
C GLY A 6 1.30 -21.42 1.60
N TRP A 7 1.85 -20.43 2.26
CA TRP A 7 1.79 -19.04 1.86
C TRP A 7 3.19 -18.41 1.89
N GLU A 8 3.49 -17.60 0.89
CA GLU A 8 4.67 -16.75 0.84
C GLU A 8 4.37 -15.50 0.02
N TYR A 9 4.77 -14.33 0.53
CA TYR A 9 4.63 -13.07 -0.19
C TYR A 9 5.50 -13.05 -1.44
N SER A 10 4.94 -12.60 -2.57
CA SER A 10 5.69 -12.50 -3.83
C SER A 10 5.07 -11.46 -4.77
N ASP A 11 5.83 -10.42 -5.10
CA ASP A 11 5.47 -9.41 -6.09
C ASP A 11 5.33 -10.00 -7.49
N THR A 12 6.01 -11.11 -7.78
CA THR A 12 5.92 -11.82 -9.06
C THR A 12 4.49 -12.19 -9.43
N ASN A 13 3.64 -12.53 -8.45
CA ASN A 13 2.23 -12.84 -8.70
C ASN A 13 1.50 -11.62 -9.29
N TYR A 14 1.75 -10.43 -8.76
CA TYR A 14 1.12 -9.19 -9.20
C TYR A 14 1.71 -8.70 -10.52
N ILE A 15 3.01 -8.93 -10.77
CA ILE A 15 3.63 -8.68 -12.08
C ILE A 15 2.96 -9.53 -13.17
N ILE A 16 2.72 -10.83 -12.89
CA ILE A 16 1.99 -11.71 -13.81
C ILE A 16 0.56 -11.21 -14.04
N LEU A 17 -0.15 -10.76 -12.99
CA LEU A 17 -1.48 -10.18 -13.14
C LEU A 17 -1.46 -8.92 -14.01
N GLY A 18 -0.46 -8.06 -13.87
CA GLY A 18 -0.26 -6.91 -14.74
C GLY A 18 -0.11 -7.30 -16.22
N MET A 19 0.72 -8.31 -16.50
CA MET A 19 0.86 -8.84 -17.87
C MET A 19 -0.46 -9.40 -18.41
N ILE A 20 -1.27 -10.05 -17.58
CA ILE A 20 -2.59 -10.56 -17.96
C ILE A 20 -3.53 -9.38 -18.27
N ILE A 21 -3.56 -8.34 -17.43
CA ILE A 21 -4.36 -7.13 -17.65
C ILE A 21 -4.03 -6.52 -19.02
N GLU A 22 -2.77 -6.25 -19.30
CA GLU A 22 -2.34 -5.66 -20.58
C GLU A 22 -2.69 -6.57 -21.77
N ARG A 23 -2.54 -7.88 -21.61
CA ARG A 23 -2.90 -8.84 -22.66
C ARG A 23 -4.41 -8.87 -22.97
N LEU A 24 -5.24 -8.74 -21.94
CA LEU A 24 -6.70 -8.80 -22.09
C LEU A 24 -7.28 -7.47 -22.58
N THR A 25 -6.72 -6.34 -22.13
CA THR A 25 -7.27 -5.01 -22.44
C THR A 25 -6.68 -4.39 -23.71
N GLY A 26 -5.44 -4.77 -24.06
CA GLY A 26 -4.68 -4.12 -25.13
C GLY A 26 -4.16 -2.72 -24.76
N SER A 27 -4.31 -2.31 -23.50
CA SER A 27 -3.84 -1.04 -22.91
C SER A 27 -2.73 -1.31 -21.91
N THR A 28 -1.95 -0.28 -21.53
CA THR A 28 -1.00 -0.44 -20.43
C THR A 28 -1.73 -0.61 -19.09
N TYR A 29 -1.07 -1.25 -18.13
CA TYR A 29 -1.60 -1.34 -16.77
C TYR A 29 -1.91 0.02 -16.17
N TYR A 30 -1.05 1.00 -16.36
CA TYR A 30 -1.24 2.34 -15.81
C TYR A 30 -2.40 3.10 -16.48
N ASP A 31 -2.65 2.89 -17.79
CA ASP A 31 -3.85 3.44 -18.46
C ASP A 31 -5.13 2.83 -17.87
N GLU A 32 -5.13 1.53 -17.61
CA GLU A 32 -6.26 0.85 -16.98
C GLU A 32 -6.47 1.31 -15.52
N LEU A 33 -5.38 1.47 -14.76
CA LEU A 33 -5.42 2.02 -13.41
C LEU A 33 -6.00 3.44 -13.40
N GLN A 34 -5.52 4.31 -14.28
CA GLN A 34 -6.02 5.68 -14.40
C GLN A 34 -7.52 5.70 -14.68
N ARG A 35 -7.94 5.00 -15.73
CA ARG A 35 -9.32 4.99 -16.22
C ARG A 35 -10.31 4.33 -15.27
N ARG A 36 -9.91 3.23 -14.61
CA ARG A 36 -10.83 2.42 -13.79
C ARG A 36 -10.85 2.81 -12.32
N ILE A 37 -9.77 3.37 -11.82
CA ILE A 37 -9.56 3.60 -10.39
C ILE A 37 -9.33 5.09 -10.11
N LEU A 38 -8.25 5.68 -10.67
CA LEU A 38 -7.83 7.01 -10.24
C LEU A 38 -8.83 8.09 -10.64
N ASP A 39 -9.29 8.10 -11.88
CA ASP A 39 -10.26 9.08 -12.36
C ASP A 39 -11.63 8.93 -11.68
N PRO A 40 -12.26 7.73 -11.61
CA PRO A 40 -13.56 7.57 -10.97
C PRO A 40 -13.57 7.89 -9.47
N LEU A 41 -12.47 7.65 -8.78
CA LEU A 41 -12.33 7.91 -7.34
C LEU A 41 -11.68 9.27 -7.04
N GLU A 42 -11.37 10.05 -8.08
CA GLU A 42 -10.76 11.38 -7.97
C GLU A 42 -9.44 11.37 -7.15
N LEU A 43 -8.61 10.33 -7.31
CA LEU A 43 -7.32 10.18 -6.63
C LEU A 43 -6.23 10.95 -7.39
N SER A 44 -6.34 12.26 -7.42
CA SER A 44 -5.56 13.16 -8.28
C SER A 44 -4.08 13.31 -7.88
N ASN A 45 -3.72 12.91 -6.66
CA ASN A 45 -2.34 12.94 -6.16
C ASN A 45 -1.71 11.53 -6.13
N THR A 46 -2.32 10.59 -6.85
CA THR A 46 -1.82 9.22 -7.00
C THR A 46 -1.35 9.03 -8.44
N VAL A 47 -0.07 8.72 -8.60
CA VAL A 47 0.59 8.66 -9.92
C VAL A 47 1.46 7.40 -10.06
N PRO A 48 1.64 6.89 -11.28
CA PRO A 48 2.60 5.83 -11.56
C PRO A 48 4.03 6.20 -11.16
N SER A 49 4.76 5.30 -10.52
CA SER A 49 6.20 5.44 -10.29
C SER A 49 7.00 4.75 -11.40
N ASN A 50 6.72 5.12 -12.65
CA ASN A 50 7.27 4.49 -13.85
C ASN A 50 8.46 5.27 -14.47
N THR A 51 8.89 6.34 -13.84
CA THR A 51 10.06 7.14 -14.23
C THR A 51 10.88 7.51 -13.01
N ARG A 52 12.16 7.85 -13.23
CA ARG A 52 13.03 8.30 -12.13
C ARG A 52 12.64 9.68 -11.57
N ARG A 53 11.95 10.49 -12.36
CA ARG A 53 11.46 11.80 -11.93
C ARG A 53 9.97 11.73 -11.70
N ILE A 54 9.56 11.99 -10.47
CA ILE A 54 8.14 12.08 -10.08
C ILE A 54 7.96 13.46 -9.44
N ASP A 55 7.21 14.32 -10.10
CA ASP A 55 6.99 15.68 -9.65
C ASP A 55 6.21 15.70 -8.33
N GLY A 56 6.67 16.55 -7.40
CA GLY A 56 6.03 16.68 -6.09
C GLY A 56 6.39 15.60 -5.07
N LEU A 57 7.21 14.59 -5.44
CA LEU A 57 7.63 13.56 -4.51
C LEU A 57 8.54 14.12 -3.42
N ALA A 58 8.22 13.84 -2.17
CA ALA A 58 9.06 14.22 -1.03
C ALA A 58 10.41 13.48 -1.07
N GLN A 59 11.50 14.14 -0.63
CA GLN A 59 12.79 13.49 -0.46
C GLN A 59 12.66 12.30 0.48
N GLY A 60 13.11 11.13 0.06
CA GLY A 60 13.20 9.92 0.87
C GLY A 60 14.61 9.67 1.40
N TYR A 61 14.71 8.97 2.52
CA TYR A 61 15.95 8.65 3.20
C TYR A 61 16.06 7.16 3.44
N ALA A 62 17.08 6.53 2.83
CA ALA A 62 17.28 5.07 2.91
C ALA A 62 18.09 4.62 4.13
N GLY A 63 18.77 5.57 4.81
CA GLY A 63 19.76 5.27 5.81
C GLY A 63 21.15 5.04 5.22
N ILE A 64 22.19 5.36 6.01
CA ILE A 64 23.58 5.30 5.54
C ILE A 64 24.01 3.87 5.20
N ASP A 65 23.58 2.89 6.01
CA ASP A 65 23.94 1.46 5.86
C ASP A 65 22.82 0.66 5.22
N ASN A 66 22.07 1.26 4.28
CA ASN A 66 20.96 0.58 3.64
C ASN A 66 21.41 -0.62 2.76
N PRO A 67 20.63 -1.72 2.71
CA PRO A 67 21.02 -2.95 2.01
C PRO A 67 21.10 -2.79 0.49
N PHE A 68 20.51 -1.73 -0.06
CA PHE A 68 20.51 -1.45 -1.50
C PHE A 68 21.75 -0.68 -1.97
N ARG A 69 22.61 -0.24 -1.03
CA ARG A 69 23.80 0.58 -1.30
C ARG A 69 23.47 1.90 -2.03
N LEU A 70 22.29 2.42 -1.78
CA LEU A 70 21.85 3.72 -2.30
C LEU A 70 22.43 4.86 -1.44
N PRO A 71 22.50 6.09 -1.97
CA PRO A 71 22.70 7.27 -1.15
C PRO A 71 21.62 7.34 -0.06
N ASP A 72 21.92 7.92 1.11
CA ASP A 72 20.93 8.14 2.15
C ASP A 72 19.73 8.92 1.59
N ALA A 73 19.97 10.07 0.97
CA ALA A 73 18.97 10.80 0.21
C ALA A 73 18.74 10.10 -1.15
N VAL A 74 17.57 9.50 -1.33
CA VAL A 74 17.29 8.65 -2.51
C VAL A 74 16.90 9.43 -3.77
N ILE A 75 16.65 10.74 -3.66
CA ILE A 75 16.47 11.63 -4.81
C ILE A 75 17.72 12.50 -4.94
N VAL A 76 18.43 12.34 -6.03
CA VAL A 76 19.66 13.08 -6.36
C VAL A 76 19.42 13.82 -7.67
N ASP A 77 19.68 15.11 -7.69
CA ASP A 77 19.44 15.99 -8.87
C ASP A 77 18.00 15.89 -9.42
N GLY A 78 17.04 15.65 -8.52
CA GLY A 78 15.62 15.53 -8.87
C GLY A 78 15.23 14.18 -9.47
N GLU A 79 16.08 13.17 -9.38
CA GLU A 79 15.81 11.82 -9.87
C GLU A 79 16.08 10.76 -8.81
N PHE A 80 15.27 9.71 -8.79
CA PHE A 80 15.55 8.56 -7.95
C PHE A 80 16.93 7.94 -8.26
N ALA A 81 17.68 7.63 -7.24
CA ALA A 81 18.94 6.91 -7.33
C ALA A 81 18.75 5.49 -7.91
N ILE A 82 17.58 4.91 -7.73
CA ILE A 82 17.14 3.65 -8.35
C ILE A 82 15.99 3.91 -9.33
N ASN A 83 15.86 3.11 -10.39
CA ASN A 83 14.70 3.22 -11.29
C ASN A 83 13.48 2.56 -10.62
N PRO A 84 12.42 3.30 -10.24
CA PRO A 84 11.29 2.74 -9.52
C PRO A 84 10.40 1.83 -10.37
N GLN A 85 10.57 1.83 -11.68
CA GLN A 85 9.77 1.06 -12.62
C GLN A 85 9.83 -0.47 -12.39
N PHE A 86 10.85 -0.96 -11.65
CA PHE A 86 10.97 -2.39 -11.35
C PHE A 86 9.80 -2.92 -10.51
N GLU A 87 9.16 -2.08 -9.70
CA GLU A 87 7.98 -2.45 -8.90
C GLU A 87 6.74 -2.67 -9.76
N TRP A 88 6.53 -1.84 -10.77
CA TRP A 88 5.41 -1.90 -11.71
C TRP A 88 4.10 -2.26 -11.01
N THR A 89 3.47 -3.41 -11.35
CA THR A 89 2.21 -3.87 -10.75
C THR A 89 2.37 -4.50 -9.36
N GLY A 90 3.59 -4.69 -8.87
CA GLY A 90 3.88 -5.12 -7.50
C GLY A 90 3.68 -4.03 -6.45
N GLY A 91 3.80 -2.74 -6.85
CA GLY A 91 3.66 -1.62 -5.91
C GLY A 91 4.06 -0.27 -6.49
N GLY A 92 4.26 -0.19 -7.81
CA GLY A 92 4.83 0.94 -8.54
C GLY A 92 3.94 2.18 -8.61
N ILE A 93 3.52 2.73 -7.47
CA ILE A 93 2.64 3.90 -7.35
C ILE A 93 3.19 4.85 -6.28
N ALA A 94 3.19 6.15 -6.56
CA ALA A 94 3.39 7.19 -5.58
C ALA A 94 2.05 7.87 -5.27
N SER A 95 1.80 8.17 -4.00
CA SER A 95 0.51 8.73 -3.55
C SER A 95 0.70 9.66 -2.34
N THR A 96 -0.38 10.34 -1.95
CA THR A 96 -0.50 11.03 -0.67
C THR A 96 -1.23 10.16 0.35
N SER A 97 -1.05 10.43 1.63
CA SER A 97 -1.79 9.72 2.70
C SER A 97 -3.30 9.95 2.60
N GLU A 98 -3.74 11.11 2.11
CA GLU A 98 -5.15 11.40 1.87
C GLU A 98 -5.73 10.51 0.77
N ASP A 99 -5.11 10.48 -0.42
CA ASP A 99 -5.58 9.62 -1.52
C ASP A 99 -5.54 8.15 -1.13
N LEU A 100 -4.51 7.73 -0.37
CA LEU A 100 -4.39 6.36 0.07
C LEU A 100 -5.48 5.96 1.09
N ALA A 101 -5.86 6.87 2.01
CA ALA A 101 -6.98 6.65 2.91
C ALA A 101 -8.32 6.63 2.15
N ARG A 102 -8.51 7.53 1.16
CA ARG A 102 -9.69 7.51 0.28
C ARG A 102 -9.77 6.22 -0.55
N TRP A 103 -8.64 5.76 -1.07
CA TRP A 103 -8.55 4.47 -1.74
C TRP A 103 -8.97 3.31 -0.83
N ALA A 104 -8.40 3.23 0.39
CA ALA A 104 -8.75 2.18 1.35
C ALA A 104 -10.26 2.17 1.63
N LYS A 105 -10.84 3.34 1.86
CA LYS A 105 -12.28 3.46 2.11
C LYS A 105 -13.10 3.01 0.90
N ALA A 106 -12.78 3.49 -0.28
CA ALA A 106 -13.50 3.13 -1.52
C ALA A 106 -13.37 1.64 -1.85
N LEU A 107 -12.19 1.05 -1.63
CA LEU A 107 -11.92 -0.37 -1.87
C LEU A 107 -12.80 -1.25 -0.98
N PHE A 108 -12.78 -1.00 0.32
CA PHE A 108 -13.42 -1.88 1.31
C PHE A 108 -14.90 -1.55 1.55
N GLU A 109 -15.40 -0.42 1.05
CA GLU A 109 -16.82 -0.09 1.01
C GLU A 109 -17.48 -0.43 -0.36
N GLY A 110 -16.79 -1.20 -1.21
CA GLY A 110 -17.35 -1.71 -2.47
C GLY A 110 -17.51 -0.67 -3.58
N GLN A 111 -16.83 0.48 -3.49
CA GLN A 111 -16.95 1.55 -4.49
C GLN A 111 -15.92 1.39 -5.64
N ALA A 112 -14.85 0.63 -5.42
CA ALA A 112 -13.76 0.48 -6.38
C ALA A 112 -13.99 -0.66 -7.40
N PHE A 113 -14.85 -1.62 -7.08
CA PHE A 113 -15.18 -2.80 -7.91
C PHE A 113 -16.52 -3.41 -7.48
N ASP A 114 -16.93 -4.51 -8.10
CA ASP A 114 -18.16 -5.23 -7.72
C ASP A 114 -18.08 -5.73 -6.26
N GLU A 115 -18.89 -5.14 -5.38
CA GLU A 115 -18.92 -5.43 -3.94
C GLU A 115 -19.08 -6.93 -3.64
N SER A 116 -19.73 -7.69 -4.50
CA SER A 116 -19.91 -9.15 -4.35
C SER A 116 -18.59 -9.92 -4.34
N LEU A 117 -17.48 -9.31 -4.80
CA LEU A 117 -16.14 -9.89 -4.79
C LEU A 117 -15.36 -9.62 -3.49
N LEU A 118 -15.83 -8.71 -2.64
CA LEU A 118 -15.14 -8.38 -1.38
C LEU A 118 -14.96 -9.60 -0.46
N PRO A 119 -15.94 -10.48 -0.25
CA PRO A 119 -15.74 -11.70 0.53
C PRO A 119 -14.64 -12.61 -0.03
N VAL A 120 -14.51 -12.68 -1.36
CA VAL A 120 -13.46 -13.48 -2.01
C VAL A 120 -12.08 -12.83 -1.81
N MET A 121 -12.00 -11.50 -1.87
CA MET A 121 -10.77 -10.76 -1.58
C MET A 121 -10.31 -10.97 -0.13
N LEU A 122 -11.23 -11.04 0.81
CA LEU A 122 -10.97 -11.17 2.26
C LEU A 122 -10.91 -12.62 2.75
N ASP A 123 -11.13 -13.61 1.90
CA ASP A 123 -10.93 -15.03 2.23
C ASP A 123 -9.43 -15.36 2.34
N GLY A 124 -8.83 -14.87 3.42
CA GLY A 124 -7.39 -14.89 3.64
C GLY A 124 -6.90 -16.17 4.30
N VAL A 125 -5.70 -16.59 3.93
CA VAL A 125 -4.96 -17.69 4.57
C VAL A 125 -3.97 -17.17 5.61
N ALA A 126 -3.59 -17.99 6.60
CA ALA A 126 -2.62 -17.61 7.61
C ALA A 126 -1.29 -17.18 6.96
N ALA A 127 -0.78 -16.01 7.36
CA ALA A 127 0.40 -15.38 6.77
C ALA A 127 1.47 -15.08 7.82
N ARG A 128 2.75 -15.21 7.44
CA ARG A 128 3.89 -14.92 8.33
C ARG A 128 4.24 -13.43 8.35
N LEU A 129 3.23 -12.56 8.55
CA LEU A 129 3.37 -11.09 8.61
C LEU A 129 3.07 -10.52 10.00
N GLY A 130 3.06 -11.37 11.01
CA GLY A 130 2.78 -11.03 12.40
C GLY A 130 1.84 -12.04 13.05
N PRO A 131 1.58 -11.90 14.37
CA PRO A 131 0.62 -12.75 15.08
C PRO A 131 -0.78 -12.63 14.47
N GLU A 132 -1.51 -13.74 14.38
CA GLU A 132 -2.91 -13.79 13.93
C GLU A 132 -3.21 -13.05 12.63
N THR A 133 -2.18 -12.94 11.74
CA THR A 133 -2.32 -12.26 10.46
C THR A 133 -2.75 -13.23 9.37
N ARG A 134 -3.72 -12.83 8.57
CA ARG A 134 -4.16 -13.51 7.34
C ARG A 134 -3.81 -12.66 6.11
N TYR A 135 -3.69 -13.27 4.96
CA TYR A 135 -3.47 -12.58 3.70
C TYR A 135 -4.49 -13.04 2.66
N GLY A 136 -5.28 -12.08 2.18
CA GLY A 136 -6.27 -12.28 1.14
C GLY A 136 -5.71 -12.01 -0.26
N LEU A 137 -6.55 -11.55 -1.17
CA LEU A 137 -6.11 -11.15 -2.51
C LEU A 137 -5.56 -9.72 -2.48
N GLY A 138 -4.26 -9.58 -2.14
CA GLY A 138 -3.59 -8.30 -2.00
C GLY A 138 -3.95 -7.53 -0.72
N VAL A 139 -4.48 -8.20 0.29
CA VAL A 139 -4.91 -7.58 1.53
C VAL A 139 -4.30 -8.29 2.73
N ILE A 140 -3.66 -7.53 3.61
CA ILE A 140 -3.25 -7.98 4.93
C ILE A 140 -4.44 -7.78 5.88
N ILE A 141 -4.85 -8.85 6.56
CA ILE A 141 -5.95 -8.86 7.50
C ILE A 141 -5.37 -9.11 8.89
N ARG A 142 -5.59 -8.18 9.83
CA ARG A 142 -5.02 -8.22 11.18
C ARG A 142 -6.10 -8.03 12.24
N GLU A 143 -5.98 -8.75 13.34
CA GLU A 143 -6.70 -8.45 14.57
C GLU A 143 -6.04 -7.28 15.31
N THR A 144 -6.84 -6.32 15.77
CA THR A 144 -6.38 -5.13 16.48
C THR A 144 -7.28 -4.84 17.68
N PRO A 145 -6.89 -3.93 18.60
CA PRO A 145 -7.78 -3.46 19.66
C PRO A 145 -9.08 -2.82 19.16
N LEU A 146 -9.11 -2.37 17.90
CA LEU A 146 -10.30 -1.82 17.24
C LEU A 146 -11.07 -2.84 16.40
N GLY A 147 -10.87 -4.13 16.62
CA GLY A 147 -11.40 -5.21 15.79
C GLY A 147 -10.51 -5.54 14.60
N GLU A 148 -11.06 -6.24 13.63
CA GLU A 148 -10.33 -6.61 12.42
C GLU A 148 -9.98 -5.37 11.59
N SER A 149 -8.80 -5.37 10.96
CA SER A 149 -8.37 -4.33 10.02
C SER A 149 -7.94 -4.93 8.69
N TRP A 150 -8.26 -4.24 7.59
CA TRP A 150 -7.96 -4.65 6.23
C TRP A 150 -7.08 -3.61 5.56
N GLY A 151 -5.94 -4.01 5.03
CA GLY A 151 -5.03 -3.03 4.45
C GLY A 151 -3.78 -3.64 3.85
N HIS A 152 -2.75 -2.85 3.74
CA HIS A 152 -1.43 -3.30 3.30
C HIS A 152 -0.32 -2.39 3.82
N SER A 153 0.89 -2.96 3.93
CA SER A 153 2.12 -2.20 4.18
C SER A 153 2.93 -2.05 2.90
N GLY A 154 3.68 -0.97 2.79
CA GLY A 154 4.56 -0.70 1.67
C GLY A 154 5.97 -0.39 2.13
N PHE A 155 6.94 -0.90 1.38
CA PHE A 155 8.34 -0.59 1.49
C PHE A 155 8.88 -0.22 0.11
N PHE A 156 9.50 0.94 0.03
CA PHE A 156 10.37 1.31 -1.08
C PHE A 156 11.61 2.00 -0.48
N PRO A 157 12.83 1.84 -1.04
CA PRO A 157 14.00 2.51 -0.51
C PRO A 157 13.77 4.01 -0.31
N GLY A 158 13.84 4.46 0.94
CA GLY A 158 13.55 5.83 1.34
C GLY A 158 12.12 6.09 1.82
N TYR A 159 11.19 5.12 1.75
CA TYR A 159 9.79 5.31 2.13
C TYR A 159 9.19 4.07 2.77
N LEU A 160 8.34 4.30 3.77
CA LEU A 160 7.48 3.27 4.36
C LEU A 160 6.05 3.78 4.37
N THR A 161 5.13 2.88 4.13
CA THR A 161 3.68 3.16 4.06
C THR A 161 2.90 2.11 4.82
N GLU A 162 1.89 2.53 5.55
CA GLU A 162 0.84 1.67 6.09
C GLU A 162 -0.52 2.26 5.72
N MET A 163 -1.44 1.40 5.35
CA MET A 163 -2.83 1.76 5.06
C MET A 163 -3.73 0.68 5.65
N ALA A 164 -4.79 1.08 6.35
CA ALA A 164 -5.80 0.16 6.85
C ALA A 164 -7.19 0.79 6.89
N TYR A 165 -8.19 -0.07 6.69
CA TYR A 165 -9.60 0.19 6.94
C TYR A 165 -10.06 -0.63 8.13
N PHE A 166 -10.83 -0.02 9.02
CA PHE A 166 -11.42 -0.63 10.23
C PHE A 166 -12.94 -0.75 10.03
N PRO A 167 -13.44 -1.93 9.61
CA PRO A 167 -14.84 -2.10 9.21
C PRO A 167 -15.82 -1.83 10.35
N ASP A 168 -15.50 -2.20 11.59
CA ASP A 168 -16.38 -1.97 12.74
C ASP A 168 -16.63 -0.47 13.03
N HIS A 169 -15.72 0.38 12.56
CA HIS A 169 -15.78 1.83 12.77
C HIS A 169 -16.03 2.62 11.47
N GLY A 170 -15.92 2.01 10.29
CA GLY A 170 -16.02 2.69 9.00
C GLY A 170 -14.94 3.76 8.80
N ILE A 171 -13.72 3.52 9.32
CA ILE A 171 -12.59 4.45 9.30
C ILE A 171 -11.45 3.87 8.45
N ALA A 172 -10.91 4.70 7.56
CA ALA A 172 -9.68 4.42 6.83
C ALA A 172 -8.56 5.34 7.32
N VAL A 173 -7.38 4.79 7.53
CA VAL A 173 -6.18 5.53 7.95
C VAL A 173 -5.01 5.15 7.05
N ALA A 174 -4.19 6.13 6.68
CA ALA A 174 -2.93 5.90 5.98
C ALA A 174 -1.81 6.73 6.61
N VAL A 175 -0.65 6.10 6.74
CA VAL A 175 0.59 6.71 7.24
C VAL A 175 1.69 6.49 6.23
N GLN A 176 2.39 7.57 5.88
CA GLN A 176 3.55 7.52 5.02
C GLN A 176 4.69 8.26 5.71
N VAL A 177 5.86 7.63 5.76
CA VAL A 177 7.09 8.25 6.27
C VAL A 177 8.15 8.22 5.18
N ASN A 178 8.87 9.32 5.04
CA ASN A 178 9.90 9.49 4.03
C ASN A 178 11.27 8.98 4.50
N THR A 179 11.26 7.86 5.19
CA THR A 179 12.47 7.09 5.51
C THR A 179 12.18 5.60 5.47
N SER A 180 13.15 4.81 5.02
CA SER A 180 13.16 3.34 5.15
C SER A 180 14.17 2.85 6.18
N ASP A 181 14.81 3.75 6.91
CA ASP A 181 15.67 3.43 8.04
C ASP A 181 14.83 3.21 9.30
N PHE A 182 14.46 1.96 9.56
CA PHE A 182 13.67 1.58 10.74
C PHE A 182 14.34 1.97 12.07
N ALA A 183 15.68 2.05 12.11
CA ALA A 183 16.40 2.41 13.32
C ALA A 183 16.25 3.89 13.68
N SER A 184 15.94 4.74 12.72
CA SER A 184 15.68 6.17 12.93
C SER A 184 14.27 6.47 13.44
N LEU A 185 13.35 5.50 13.36
CA LEU A 185 11.96 5.68 13.79
C LEU A 185 11.80 5.38 15.28
N GLN A 186 11.12 6.26 16.01
CA GLN A 186 10.73 6.03 17.40
C GLN A 186 9.61 5.00 17.54
N MET A 187 8.82 4.82 16.48
CA MET A 187 7.64 3.96 16.42
C MET A 187 7.49 3.43 15.00
N SER A 188 7.04 2.18 14.85
CA SER A 188 6.77 1.62 13.53
C SER A 188 5.56 2.30 12.85
N PRO A 189 5.52 2.40 11.51
CA PRO A 189 4.36 2.95 10.80
C PRO A 189 3.05 2.25 11.15
N ALA A 190 3.05 0.93 11.35
CA ALA A 190 1.87 0.17 11.77
C ALA A 190 1.36 0.60 13.15
N ARG A 191 2.27 0.90 14.10
CA ARG A 191 1.88 1.42 15.41
C ARG A 191 1.35 2.85 15.32
N MET A 192 2.00 3.71 14.51
CA MET A 192 1.50 5.07 14.24
C MET A 192 0.09 5.04 13.67
N LEU A 193 -0.17 4.15 12.70
CA LEU A 193 -1.48 3.99 12.08
C LEU A 193 -2.54 3.59 13.13
N LEU A 194 -2.23 2.63 13.99
CA LEU A 194 -3.17 2.18 15.02
C LEU A 194 -3.50 3.29 16.02
N GLU A 195 -2.51 4.03 16.53
CA GLU A 195 -2.73 5.15 17.46
C GLU A 195 -3.56 6.28 16.82
N LEU A 196 -3.36 6.55 15.52
CA LEU A 196 -4.19 7.50 14.77
C LEU A 196 -5.63 7.00 14.60
N ALA A 197 -5.81 5.71 14.33
CA ALA A 197 -7.13 5.10 14.23
C ALA A 197 -7.87 5.15 15.57
N GLU A 198 -7.23 4.78 16.68
CA GLU A 198 -7.77 4.88 18.04
C GLU A 198 -8.22 6.33 18.34
N THR A 199 -7.35 7.30 18.06
CA THR A 199 -7.66 8.73 18.23
C THR A 199 -8.86 9.16 17.38
N ALA A 200 -8.96 8.71 16.14
CA ALA A 200 -10.08 9.05 15.25
C ALA A 200 -11.41 8.45 15.72
N VAL A 201 -11.38 7.21 16.25
CA VAL A 201 -12.57 6.58 16.85
C VAL A 201 -13.03 7.37 18.08
N GLU A 202 -12.12 7.65 19.02
CA GLU A 202 -12.41 8.43 20.23
C GLU A 202 -13.00 9.80 19.89
N TRP A 203 -12.45 10.49 18.89
CA TRP A 203 -12.94 11.81 18.47
C TRP A 203 -14.35 11.76 17.88
N ARG A 204 -14.70 10.70 17.14
CA ARG A 204 -16.05 10.51 16.58
C ARG A 204 -17.11 10.15 17.64
N GLU A 205 -16.69 9.50 18.72
CA GLU A 205 -17.56 9.08 19.84
C GLU A 205 -17.67 10.16 20.93
N ALA A 206 -16.84 11.20 20.84
CA ALA A 206 -16.90 12.31 21.78
C ALA A 206 -18.23 13.05 21.65
N PRO A 207 -18.89 13.42 22.80
CA PRO A 207 -20.21 14.04 22.85
C PRO A 207 -20.24 15.46 22.26
#